data_9dfc78223d2aa03d52009b2b643f3d30
#
_entry.id   9dfc78223d2aa03d52009b2b643f3d30
#
_cell.length_a   1.000
_cell.length_b   1.000
_cell.length_c   1.000
_cell.angle_alpha   90.00
_cell.angle_beta   90.00
_cell.angle_gamma   90.00
#
_symmetry.space_group_name_H-M   'P 1'
#
loop_
_entity.id
_entity.type
_entity.pdbx_description
1 polymer ?
#
loop_
_entity_poly.entity_id
_entity_poly.type
_entity_poly.pdbx_seq_one_letter_code
_entity_poly.pdbx_strand_id
1 'polypeptide(L)'
;MKNLLLLIIILCLSACNNSGTQPHAMVVKKDNGEPDGPHTSAEWKIWAFSTAAPSFIAANCTVIDSDGKTVLREGTNGWTAMPGNPRGMSDPENGWKDPHEAMPMVMDAQAMKWAMAFMSGTKPKLDHDGWMYMLHGDMGEDNTKQLVFNKEDAAEGHWI
;
A
#
# COMPACT_ATOMS: atom_id res chain seq x y z
N MET A 1 42.17 -35.39 -70.63
CA MET A 1 41.66 -34.23 -71.35
C MET A 1 40.35 -33.80 -70.68
N LYS A 2 40.22 -32.55 -70.39
CA LYS A 2 39.08 -31.84 -69.86
C LYS A 2 38.92 -31.93 -68.33
N ASN A 3 39.48 -30.89 -67.70
CA ASN A 3 39.30 -30.45 -66.33
C ASN A 3 37.84 -29.99 -66.13
N LEU A 4 37.17 -30.62 -65.17
CA LEU A 4 35.89 -30.14 -64.69
C LEU A 4 36.10 -29.46 -63.32
N LEU A 5 36.17 -28.20 -63.37
CA LEU A 5 36.33 -27.35 -62.20
C LEU A 5 34.99 -27.37 -61.40
N LEU A 6 34.98 -28.08 -60.30
CA LEU A 6 33.83 -28.18 -59.44
C LEU A 6 33.87 -26.94 -58.47
N LEU A 7 33.07 -25.97 -58.79
CA LEU A 7 32.94 -24.77 -57.98
C LEU A 7 32.03 -25.10 -56.80
N ILE A 8 32.62 -25.35 -55.63
CA ILE A 8 31.86 -25.55 -54.38
C ILE A 8 31.47 -24.16 -53.85
N ILE A 9 30.22 -23.81 -54.05
CA ILE A 9 29.62 -22.62 -53.41
C ILE A 9 29.28 -23.04 -51.98
N ILE A 10 30.11 -22.59 -51.03
CA ILE A 10 29.80 -22.70 -49.62
C ILE A 10 28.76 -21.62 -49.31
N LEU A 11 27.49 -22.03 -49.24
CA LEU A 11 26.44 -21.20 -48.69
C LEU A 11 26.65 -21.13 -47.16
N CYS A 12 27.24 -20.03 -46.72
CA CYS A 12 27.20 -19.68 -45.29
C CYS A 12 25.77 -19.33 -44.90
N LEU A 13 25.04 -20.31 -44.42
CA LEU A 13 23.81 -20.08 -43.70
C LEU A 13 24.16 -19.43 -42.34
N SER A 14 24.23 -18.13 -42.35
CA SER A 14 24.21 -17.34 -41.10
C SER A 14 22.87 -17.57 -40.44
N ALA A 15 22.80 -18.56 -39.56
CA ALA A 15 21.69 -18.69 -38.61
C ALA A 15 21.76 -17.47 -37.70
N CYS A 16 20.98 -16.44 -38.02
CA CYS A 16 20.62 -15.40 -37.05
C CYS A 16 19.87 -16.10 -35.93
N ASN A 17 20.59 -16.46 -34.87
CA ASN A 17 19.98 -16.72 -33.57
C ASN A 17 19.33 -15.39 -33.13
N ASN A 18 18.10 -15.23 -33.53
CA ASN A 18 17.22 -14.24 -32.95
C ASN A 18 16.86 -14.74 -31.53
N SER A 19 17.84 -14.64 -30.63
CA SER A 19 17.55 -14.66 -29.18
C SER A 19 16.58 -13.48 -28.96
N GLY A 20 15.31 -13.78 -29.13
CA GLY A 20 14.24 -12.87 -28.72
C GLY A 20 14.48 -12.56 -27.26
N THR A 21 15.20 -11.47 -27.03
CA THR A 21 15.18 -10.77 -25.76
C THR A 21 13.72 -10.39 -25.59
N GLN A 22 12.98 -11.22 -24.86
CA GLN A 22 11.71 -10.79 -24.33
C GLN A 22 11.99 -9.43 -23.68
N PRO A 23 11.25 -8.38 -24.00
CA PRO A 23 11.36 -7.17 -23.23
C PRO A 23 11.11 -7.61 -21.80
N HIS A 24 12.16 -7.61 -20.97
CA HIS A 24 11.96 -7.55 -19.54
C HIS A 24 10.99 -6.39 -19.35
N ALA A 25 9.75 -6.72 -19.00
CA ALA A 25 8.87 -5.72 -18.48
C ALA A 25 9.72 -5.03 -17.42
N MET A 26 10.13 -3.79 -17.70
CA MET A 26 10.72 -2.95 -16.68
C MET A 26 9.68 -2.98 -15.57
N VAL A 27 9.99 -3.70 -14.51
CA VAL A 27 9.33 -3.51 -13.24
C VAL A 27 9.67 -2.06 -12.94
N VAL A 28 8.76 -1.17 -13.28
CA VAL A 28 8.81 0.21 -12.84
C VAL A 28 8.74 0.08 -11.33
N LYS A 29 9.91 0.10 -10.69
CA LYS A 29 10.02 0.15 -9.26
C LYS A 29 9.18 1.35 -8.88
N LYS A 30 8.06 1.11 -8.23
CA LYS A 30 7.17 2.15 -7.75
C LYS A 30 8.00 2.94 -6.75
N ASP A 31 8.52 4.09 -7.15
CA ASP A 31 9.45 4.91 -6.36
C ASP A 31 8.66 5.70 -5.29
N ASN A 32 7.73 5.00 -4.65
CA ASN A 32 6.87 5.52 -3.57
C ASN A 32 7.41 5.18 -2.18
N GLY A 33 8.64 4.63 -2.11
CA GLY A 33 9.26 4.23 -0.84
C GLY A 33 8.66 2.97 -0.22
N GLU A 34 7.86 2.20 -0.96
CA GLU A 34 7.30 0.94 -0.49
C GLU A 34 8.40 -0.08 -0.19
N PRO A 35 8.46 -0.64 1.03
CA PRO A 35 9.42 -1.67 1.38
C PRO A 35 9.21 -2.96 0.57
N ASP A 36 10.31 -3.61 0.24
CA ASP A 36 10.25 -4.97 -0.33
C ASP A 36 9.86 -5.99 0.76
N GLY A 37 9.10 -7.02 0.38
CA GLY A 37 8.76 -8.12 1.28
C GLY A 37 7.26 -8.28 1.54
N PRO A 38 6.88 -9.16 2.47
CA PRO A 38 5.48 -9.44 2.75
C PRO A 38 4.80 -8.24 3.43
N HIS A 39 3.56 -7.99 3.05
CA HIS A 39 2.77 -6.90 3.63
C HIS A 39 2.30 -7.16 5.07
N THR A 40 2.67 -8.30 5.62
CA THR A 40 2.56 -8.62 7.06
C THR A 40 3.73 -8.11 7.87
N SER A 41 4.84 -7.69 7.22
CA SER A 41 6.03 -7.20 7.91
C SER A 41 5.80 -5.87 8.64
N ALA A 42 6.55 -5.64 9.70
CA ALA A 42 6.47 -4.38 10.44
C ALA A 42 6.89 -3.18 9.55
N GLU A 43 7.88 -3.36 8.72
CA GLU A 43 8.39 -2.33 7.81
C GLU A 43 7.30 -1.88 6.83
N TRP A 44 6.61 -2.84 6.19
CA TRP A 44 5.54 -2.51 5.27
C TRP A 44 4.37 -1.83 5.98
N LYS A 45 3.95 -2.35 7.13
CA LYS A 45 2.87 -1.76 7.93
C LYS A 45 3.19 -0.33 8.38
N ILE A 46 4.42 -0.09 8.84
CA ILE A 46 4.88 1.24 9.23
C ILE A 46 4.75 2.21 8.04
N TRP A 47 5.26 1.79 6.87
CA TRP A 47 5.16 2.60 5.66
C TRP A 47 3.71 2.80 5.24
N ALA A 48 2.95 1.73 5.05
CA ALA A 48 1.58 1.79 4.55
C ALA A 48 0.66 2.63 5.43
N PHE A 49 0.76 2.48 6.76
CA PHE A 49 -0.14 3.19 7.65
C PHE A 49 0.26 4.66 7.82
N SER A 50 1.54 4.97 7.93
CA SER A 50 1.98 6.34 8.11
C SER A 50 1.78 7.20 6.85
N THR A 51 1.88 6.64 5.64
CA THR A 51 1.70 7.37 4.38
C THR A 51 0.25 7.77 4.09
N ALA A 52 -0.69 7.41 4.96
CA ALA A 52 -2.05 7.96 4.93
C ALA A 52 -2.13 9.44 5.36
N ALA A 53 -1.02 10.05 5.78
CA ALA A 53 -0.92 11.47 6.10
C ALA A 53 0.21 12.14 5.30
N PRO A 54 0.23 13.49 5.23
CA PRO A 54 1.35 14.23 4.66
C PRO A 54 2.69 13.87 5.33
N SER A 55 3.79 13.90 4.57
CA SER A 55 5.10 13.41 4.99
C SER A 55 5.62 14.04 6.30
N PHE A 56 5.33 15.30 6.55
CA PHE A 56 5.73 15.99 7.79
C PHE A 56 5.02 15.45 9.05
N ILE A 57 3.85 14.81 8.90
CA ILE A 57 3.16 14.08 9.97
C ILE A 57 3.64 12.61 9.96
N ALA A 58 3.60 11.97 8.80
CA ALA A 58 3.94 10.56 8.61
C ALA A 58 5.31 10.17 9.17
N ALA A 59 6.30 11.05 9.01
CA ALA A 59 7.69 10.79 9.42
C ALA A 59 7.83 10.51 10.92
N ASN A 60 7.00 11.12 11.76
CA ASN A 60 7.17 11.10 13.22
C ASN A 60 5.91 10.64 13.98
N CYS A 61 4.90 10.07 13.29
CA CYS A 61 3.73 9.52 13.97
C CYS A 61 4.01 8.17 14.63
N THR A 62 3.31 7.88 15.70
CA THR A 62 3.23 6.52 16.26
C THR A 62 2.52 5.62 15.26
N VAL A 63 2.98 4.37 15.11
CA VAL A 63 2.29 3.38 14.26
C VAL A 63 1.89 2.18 15.10
N ILE A 64 0.61 1.87 15.08
CA ILE A 64 0.00 0.76 15.82
C ILE A 64 -0.44 -0.32 14.83
N ASP A 65 -0.22 -1.58 15.19
CA ASP A 65 -0.62 -2.74 14.37
C ASP A 65 -2.15 -2.93 14.38
N SER A 66 -2.61 -3.83 13.54
CA SER A 66 -4.01 -4.24 13.35
C SER A 66 -4.68 -4.80 14.61
N ASP A 67 -3.92 -5.23 15.61
CA ASP A 67 -4.45 -5.66 16.91
C ASP A 67 -4.86 -4.48 17.82
N GLY A 68 -4.59 -3.24 17.38
CA GLY A 68 -4.87 -2.01 18.12
C GLY A 68 -4.04 -1.83 19.41
N LYS A 69 -2.97 -2.60 19.59
CA LYS A 69 -2.18 -2.64 20.83
C LYS A 69 -0.67 -2.61 20.58
N THR A 70 -0.21 -3.39 19.60
CA THR A 70 1.22 -3.51 19.31
C THR A 70 1.73 -2.24 18.65
N VAL A 71 2.68 -1.57 19.30
CA VAL A 71 3.34 -0.39 18.73
C VAL A 71 4.47 -0.86 17.84
N LEU A 72 4.34 -0.60 16.54
CA LEU A 72 5.35 -0.92 15.53
C LEU A 72 6.44 0.15 15.43
N ARG A 73 6.07 1.39 15.69
CA ARG A 73 6.97 2.55 15.73
C ARG A 73 6.47 3.56 16.76
N GLU A 74 7.31 3.94 17.70
CA GLU A 74 7.05 5.09 18.58
C GLU A 74 7.20 6.40 17.82
N GLY A 75 6.24 7.30 17.98
CA GLY A 75 6.22 8.62 17.38
C GLY A 75 6.51 9.74 18.39
N THR A 76 6.77 10.93 17.88
CA THR A 76 7.10 12.10 18.71
C THR A 76 6.20 13.31 18.47
N ASN A 77 5.29 13.24 17.52
CA ASN A 77 4.47 14.37 17.09
C ASN A 77 3.01 14.34 17.58
N GLY A 78 2.64 13.34 18.39
CA GLY A 78 1.29 13.21 18.94
C GLY A 78 0.23 12.66 17.96
N TRP A 79 0.67 12.24 16.75
CA TRP A 79 -0.19 11.58 15.79
C TRP A 79 -0.02 10.06 15.86
N THR A 80 -1.09 9.34 15.56
CA THR A 80 -1.10 7.86 15.55
C THR A 80 -1.68 7.35 14.25
N ALA A 81 -0.93 6.47 13.59
CA ALA A 81 -1.34 5.75 12.39
C ALA A 81 -1.78 4.32 12.76
N MET A 82 -2.87 3.85 12.17
CA MET A 82 -3.35 2.48 12.32
C MET A 82 -4.26 2.09 11.14
N PRO A 83 -4.43 0.79 10.84
CA PRO A 83 -5.36 0.36 9.81
C PRO A 83 -6.81 0.53 10.27
N GLY A 84 -7.70 0.89 9.35
CA GLY A 84 -9.12 1.06 9.58
C GLY A 84 -10.01 0.05 8.87
N ASN A 85 -9.44 -0.87 8.07
CA ASN A 85 -10.24 -1.83 7.32
C ASN A 85 -11.05 -2.75 8.24
N PRO A 86 -12.39 -2.66 8.23
CA PRO A 86 -13.24 -3.47 9.12
C PRO A 86 -13.28 -4.95 8.73
N ARG A 87 -12.77 -5.31 7.55
CA ARG A 87 -12.76 -6.70 7.06
C ARG A 87 -11.45 -7.41 7.33
N GLY A 88 -10.45 -6.70 7.87
CA GLY A 88 -9.12 -7.25 8.08
C GLY A 88 -8.34 -7.45 6.77
N MET A 89 -7.23 -8.18 6.85
CA MET A 89 -6.38 -8.48 5.71
C MET A 89 -7.06 -9.45 4.74
N SER A 90 -6.94 -9.22 3.44
CA SER A 90 -7.45 -10.13 2.40
C SER A 90 -6.67 -11.44 2.36
N ASP A 91 -5.40 -11.41 2.71
CA ASP A 91 -4.51 -12.56 2.77
C ASP A 91 -3.83 -12.62 4.14
N PRO A 92 -4.25 -13.54 5.04
CA PRO A 92 -3.65 -13.67 6.37
C PRO A 92 -2.16 -14.03 6.36
N GLU A 93 -1.66 -14.65 5.29
CA GLU A 93 -0.27 -15.04 5.15
C GLU A 93 0.58 -13.87 4.59
N ASN A 94 0.08 -13.20 3.55
CA ASN A 94 0.82 -12.15 2.84
C ASN A 94 0.41 -10.72 3.23
N GLY A 95 -0.70 -10.54 3.93
CA GLY A 95 -1.18 -9.25 4.42
C GLY A 95 -2.20 -8.57 3.51
N TRP A 96 -2.28 -7.26 3.58
CA TRP A 96 -3.10 -6.46 2.69
C TRP A 96 -2.49 -6.39 1.30
N LYS A 97 -3.35 -6.33 0.29
CA LYS A 97 -2.93 -6.18 -1.11
C LYS A 97 -2.15 -4.87 -1.33
N ASP A 98 -2.63 -3.80 -0.75
CA ASP A 98 -2.04 -2.46 -0.86
C ASP A 98 -2.49 -1.58 0.32
N PRO A 99 -1.93 -0.35 0.48
CA PRO A 99 -2.34 0.56 1.54
C PRO A 99 -3.82 0.95 1.47
N HIS A 100 -4.42 1.04 0.27
CA HIS A 100 -5.84 1.35 0.13
C HIS A 100 -6.71 0.28 0.78
N GLU A 101 -6.37 -1.01 0.61
CA GLU A 101 -7.10 -2.10 1.27
C GLU A 101 -6.94 -2.05 2.80
N ALA A 102 -5.79 -1.68 3.31
CA ALA A 102 -5.58 -1.49 4.74
C ALA A 102 -6.40 -0.31 5.30
N MET A 103 -6.81 0.63 4.46
CA MET A 103 -7.60 1.80 4.82
C MET A 103 -7.01 2.56 6.01
N PRO A 104 -5.73 2.92 5.99
CA PRO A 104 -5.07 3.46 7.17
C PRO A 104 -5.57 4.87 7.49
N MET A 105 -5.66 5.12 8.79
CA MET A 105 -6.02 6.41 9.37
C MET A 105 -4.84 6.94 10.16
N VAL A 106 -4.53 8.23 10.00
CA VAL A 106 -3.56 8.93 10.85
C VAL A 106 -4.28 10.01 11.62
N MET A 107 -4.38 9.83 12.92
CA MET A 107 -5.22 10.60 13.82
C MET A 107 -4.42 11.39 14.84
N ASP A 108 -4.85 12.62 15.16
CA ASP A 108 -4.39 13.32 16.35
C ASP A 108 -5.02 12.74 17.63
N ALA A 109 -4.63 13.27 18.78
CA ALA A 109 -5.11 12.77 20.06
C ALA A 109 -6.64 12.92 20.25
N GLN A 110 -7.27 13.92 19.66
CA GLN A 110 -8.72 14.13 19.79
C GLN A 110 -9.49 13.20 18.84
N ALA A 111 -9.04 13.08 17.60
CA ALA A 111 -9.62 12.12 16.66
C ALA A 111 -9.48 10.69 17.18
N MET A 112 -8.37 10.35 17.84
CA MET A 112 -8.19 9.05 18.51
C MET A 112 -9.21 8.87 19.65
N LYS A 113 -9.46 9.89 20.49
CA LYS A 113 -10.51 9.81 21.51
C LYS A 113 -11.89 9.58 20.90
N TRP A 114 -12.17 10.23 19.77
CA TRP A 114 -13.41 10.05 19.02
C TRP A 114 -13.52 8.61 18.51
N ALA A 115 -12.48 8.10 17.83
CA ALA A 115 -12.48 6.75 17.27
C ALA A 115 -12.68 5.68 18.34
N MET A 116 -11.99 5.80 19.48
CA MET A 116 -12.14 4.87 20.61
C MET A 116 -13.54 4.90 21.19
N ALA A 117 -14.15 6.08 21.34
CA ALA A 117 -15.52 6.22 21.82
C ALA A 117 -16.52 5.60 20.83
N PHE A 118 -16.34 5.84 19.54
CA PHE A 118 -17.15 5.24 18.47
C PHE A 118 -17.11 3.72 18.52
N MET A 119 -15.91 3.11 18.56
CA MET A 119 -15.76 1.66 18.67
C MET A 119 -16.36 1.06 19.93
N SER A 120 -16.40 1.83 21.02
CA SER A 120 -16.96 1.39 22.31
C SER A 120 -18.46 1.69 22.43
N GLY A 121 -19.08 2.29 21.43
CA GLY A 121 -20.49 2.71 21.49
C GLY A 121 -20.78 3.78 22.55
N THR A 122 -19.78 4.60 22.90
CA THR A 122 -19.90 5.65 23.92
C THR A 122 -19.86 7.04 23.30
N LYS A 123 -20.35 8.04 24.03
CA LYS A 123 -20.27 9.42 23.60
C LYS A 123 -18.82 9.94 23.79
N PRO A 124 -18.17 10.49 22.74
CA PRO A 124 -16.84 11.04 22.89
C PRO A 124 -16.84 12.30 23.77
N LYS A 125 -15.77 12.45 24.55
CA LYS A 125 -15.47 13.65 25.32
C LYS A 125 -14.23 14.29 24.71
N LEU A 126 -14.43 15.30 23.89
CA LEU A 126 -13.38 16.03 23.20
C LEU A 126 -13.17 17.39 23.85
N ASP A 127 -11.93 17.85 23.89
CA ASP A 127 -11.57 19.17 24.41
C ASP A 127 -11.61 20.23 23.29
N HIS A 128 -11.41 19.79 22.05
CA HIS A 128 -11.48 20.58 20.81
C HIS A 128 -11.68 19.64 19.63
N ASP A 129 -11.76 20.17 18.41
CA ASP A 129 -11.85 19.37 17.19
C ASP A 129 -10.62 18.48 17.03
N GLY A 130 -10.81 17.29 16.47
CA GLY A 130 -9.75 16.35 16.11
C GLY A 130 -9.57 16.27 14.61
N TRP A 131 -8.41 15.85 14.17
CA TRP A 131 -8.05 15.73 12.76
C TRP A 131 -7.62 14.31 12.41
N MET A 132 -8.09 13.86 11.27
CA MET A 132 -7.74 12.54 10.70
C MET A 132 -7.38 12.67 9.23
N TYR A 133 -6.36 11.93 8.81
CA TYR A 133 -5.99 11.78 7.40
C TYR A 133 -6.23 10.35 6.94
N MET A 134 -6.78 10.19 5.72
CA MET A 134 -7.01 8.94 5.04
C MET A 134 -6.59 9.06 3.56
N LEU A 135 -5.33 9.41 3.29
CA LEU A 135 -4.85 9.73 1.94
C LEU A 135 -4.83 8.53 0.98
N HIS A 136 -4.98 7.32 1.50
CA HIS A 136 -5.16 6.12 0.66
C HIS A 136 -6.64 5.83 0.33
N GLY A 137 -7.55 6.66 0.82
CA GLY A 137 -8.99 6.50 0.59
C GLY A 137 -9.66 5.56 1.57
N ASP A 138 -10.93 5.36 1.36
CA ASP A 138 -11.85 4.60 2.21
C ASP A 138 -12.51 3.48 1.38
N MET A 139 -12.80 2.36 2.01
CA MET A 139 -13.49 1.22 1.41
C MET A 139 -14.93 1.07 1.93
N GLY A 140 -15.58 2.12 2.32
CA GLY A 140 -16.93 2.03 2.88
C GLY A 140 -17.54 3.40 3.18
N GLU A 141 -17.18 4.37 2.40
CA GLU A 141 -17.51 5.79 2.59
C GLU A 141 -19.01 6.10 2.46
N ASP A 142 -19.75 5.28 1.73
CA ASP A 142 -21.20 5.45 1.62
C ASP A 142 -21.92 4.68 2.72
N ASN A 143 -22.22 5.35 3.82
CA ASN A 143 -22.91 4.76 4.95
C ASN A 143 -24.36 4.34 4.67
N THR A 144 -24.89 4.65 3.48
CA THR A 144 -26.23 4.24 3.05
C THR A 144 -26.22 2.95 2.22
N LYS A 145 -25.05 2.48 1.83
CA LYS A 145 -24.83 1.30 1.00
C LYS A 145 -23.99 0.26 1.72
N GLN A 146 -23.91 -0.91 1.10
CA GLN A 146 -22.95 -1.92 1.53
C GLN A 146 -21.51 -1.41 1.32
N LEU A 147 -20.57 -1.94 2.11
CA LEU A 147 -19.15 -1.65 1.93
C LEU A 147 -18.74 -1.94 0.47
N VAL A 148 -17.95 -1.02 -0.09
CA VAL A 148 -17.36 -1.21 -1.41
C VAL A 148 -16.20 -2.21 -1.33
N PHE A 149 -16.04 -2.99 -2.39
CA PHE A 149 -15.02 -4.03 -2.47
C PHE A 149 -13.96 -3.75 -3.54
N ASN A 150 -14.29 -2.86 -4.47
CA ASN A 150 -13.40 -2.50 -5.56
C ASN A 150 -12.83 -1.11 -5.30
N LYS A 151 -11.58 -0.92 -5.66
CA LYS A 151 -10.89 0.36 -5.49
C LYS A 151 -11.56 1.50 -6.28
N GLU A 152 -12.15 1.16 -7.42
CA GLU A 152 -12.84 2.10 -8.31
C GLU A 152 -14.12 2.67 -7.69
N ASP A 153 -14.70 1.96 -6.71
CA ASP A 153 -15.94 2.34 -6.02
C ASP A 153 -15.66 3.01 -4.66
N ALA A 154 -14.40 3.13 -4.28
CA ALA A 154 -14.01 3.70 -2.99
C ALA A 154 -13.84 5.22 -3.08
N ALA A 155 -13.99 5.91 -1.94
CA ALA A 155 -13.68 7.33 -1.85
C ALA A 155 -12.19 7.59 -2.14
N GLU A 156 -11.93 8.73 -2.73
CA GLU A 156 -10.56 9.22 -2.88
C GLU A 156 -9.96 9.59 -1.51
N GLY A 157 -8.62 9.71 -1.46
CA GLY A 157 -7.92 10.13 -0.25
C GLY A 157 -8.42 11.48 0.26
N HIS A 158 -8.69 11.57 1.56
CA HIS A 158 -9.29 12.75 2.18
C HIS A 158 -8.78 12.97 3.60
N TRP A 159 -9.20 14.06 4.18
CA TRP A 159 -9.02 14.40 5.61
C TRP A 159 -10.37 14.71 6.25
N ILE A 160 -10.48 14.44 7.53
CA ILE A 160 -11.68 14.65 8.33
C ILE A 160 -11.31 15.44 9.59
#